data_825470b49e86ef1538e5df1c1781ca36
#
_entry.id   825470b49e86ef1538e5df1c1781ca36
#
_cell.length_a   1.000
_cell.length_b   1.000
_cell.length_c   1.000
_cell.angle_alpha   90.00
_cell.angle_beta   90.00
_cell.angle_gamma   90.00
#
_symmetry.space_group_name_H-M   'P 1'
#
loop_
_entity.id
_entity.type
_entity.pdbx_description
1 polymer ?
#
loop_
_entity_poly.entity_id
_entity_poly.type
_entity_poly.pdbx_seq_one_letter_code
_entity_poly.pdbx_strand_id
1 'polypeptide(L)'
;MVPNRAPTDRSAPGRGSGRKVHFAMAHKYPMINMNEAVDRVISRAHPLPHENVAFVDAVGRVVAENFVAPRPHPPFAASVMDGYAVRGEDCPGVLALIGASRAGAPMRGAGDTSVQPGQCAYITTGAPLPTGADAVVPSEDCGVDGSVVSIDAEVDAGKWVRPVGFDIKVGETLVPAGSLVGPHEVGVVAAAGGGMIRVHRKPKLALLSTGDELAEAGEVEPEASSGRIYDANRPMLAALARTSGVDDILDLGRAPDEPGALAATVARAHADGCDVLVTSGGVSEGDRDYLKEVLLGTHGGGIEGEVHFGRVMMKPGKPLTFAEVRLKNDARGKKMLVFALPGNPVSAAVTFHLVVVPSLRRMMGWRDPRLRRIHAVVSSDLKLDPERPEYHRATLDWQERPAATTLGAFIPGASADDDVMGTRYLPLAHSTGKQVSSRLTSMRGAEVLMELPRGPGTVAKGTVVSALVIGDLSLASVQLPAISPEVVR
;
A
#
# COMPACT_ATOMS: atom_id res chain seq x y z
N MET A 1 -14.75 63.69 -61.11
CA MET A 1 -13.36 63.82 -60.64
C MET A 1 -13.41 63.85 -59.15
N VAL A 2 -13.02 62.73 -58.52
CA VAL A 2 -12.89 62.61 -57.07
C VAL A 2 -11.51 61.97 -56.80
N PRO A 3 -10.69 62.56 -55.97
CA PRO A 3 -9.33 62.06 -55.76
C PRO A 3 -9.30 60.94 -54.76
N ASN A 4 -8.48 59.94 -55.07
CA ASN A 4 -8.11 58.78 -54.34
C ASN A 4 -7.34 59.12 -53.05
N ARG A 5 -7.80 58.60 -51.84
CA ARG A 5 -7.04 58.64 -50.60
C ARG A 5 -6.46 57.25 -50.29
N ALA A 6 -5.19 57.17 -50.14
CA ALA A 6 -4.43 56.01 -49.71
C ALA A 6 -4.75 55.62 -48.26
N PRO A 7 -4.71 54.33 -47.88
CA PRO A 7 -4.92 53.86 -46.51
C PRO A 7 -3.69 54.04 -45.65
N THR A 8 -3.84 54.64 -44.48
CA THR A 8 -2.84 54.77 -43.42
C THR A 8 -2.58 53.45 -42.74
N ASP A 9 -1.32 53.08 -42.77
CA ASP A 9 -0.74 51.94 -42.02
C ASP A 9 -0.92 52.18 -40.50
N ARG A 10 -1.64 51.27 -39.80
CA ARG A 10 -1.70 51.16 -38.35
C ARG A 10 -1.00 49.85 -37.97
N SER A 11 0.28 49.92 -37.70
CA SER A 11 1.07 48.86 -37.04
C SER A 11 0.47 48.55 -35.66
N ALA A 12 -0.09 47.37 -35.49
CA ALA A 12 -0.50 46.81 -34.22
C ALA A 12 0.72 46.29 -33.45
N PRO A 13 0.83 46.48 -32.11
CA PRO A 13 1.95 45.99 -31.33
C PRO A 13 1.95 44.46 -31.19
N GLY A 14 3.13 43.90 -31.29
CA GLY A 14 3.40 42.48 -31.40
C GLY A 14 2.85 41.61 -30.26
N ARG A 15 1.95 40.72 -30.59
CA ARG A 15 1.65 39.49 -29.81
C ARG A 15 2.64 38.42 -30.26
N GLY A 16 3.85 38.38 -29.68
CA GLY A 16 4.87 37.48 -30.19
C GLY A 16 5.76 36.74 -29.20
N SER A 17 5.71 37.03 -27.89
CA SER A 17 6.66 36.39 -26.97
C SER A 17 6.12 35.23 -26.13
N GLY A 18 4.84 35.22 -25.76
CA GLY A 18 4.29 34.16 -24.91
C GLY A 18 4.19 32.79 -25.59
N ARG A 19 3.81 32.74 -26.87
CA ARG A 19 3.62 31.49 -27.60
C ARG A 19 4.90 30.70 -27.88
N LYS A 20 6.03 31.40 -28.04
CA LYS A 20 7.35 30.76 -28.28
C LYS A 20 7.96 30.14 -27.02
N VAL A 21 7.68 30.69 -25.84
CA VAL A 21 8.22 30.18 -24.58
C VAL A 21 7.52 28.87 -24.18
N HIS A 22 6.18 28.80 -24.32
CA HIS A 22 5.42 27.57 -24.04
C HIS A 22 5.78 26.41 -24.98
N PHE A 23 5.95 26.66 -26.26
CA PHE A 23 6.35 25.62 -27.23
C PHE A 23 7.78 25.09 -26.97
N ALA A 24 8.68 25.95 -26.46
CA ALA A 24 10.05 25.56 -26.09
C ALA A 24 10.10 24.70 -24.80
N MET A 25 9.16 24.92 -23.85
CA MET A 25 9.09 24.11 -22.61
C MET A 25 8.53 22.70 -22.82
N ALA A 26 7.58 22.51 -23.75
CA ALA A 26 7.04 21.20 -24.09
C ALA A 26 8.13 20.24 -24.61
N HIS A 27 9.18 20.76 -25.24
CA HIS A 27 10.34 19.96 -25.70
C HIS A 27 11.48 19.84 -24.67
N LYS A 28 11.42 20.55 -23.55
CA LYS A 28 12.48 20.56 -22.54
C LYS A 28 12.64 19.22 -21.79
N TYR A 29 11.53 18.48 -21.62
CA TYR A 29 11.54 17.20 -20.93
C TYR A 29 11.33 16.06 -21.93
N PRO A 30 12.35 15.20 -22.14
CA PRO A 30 12.17 14.01 -22.98
C PRO A 30 11.11 13.10 -22.39
N MET A 31 10.39 12.40 -23.27
CA MET A 31 9.42 11.41 -22.85
C MET A 31 10.15 10.17 -22.33
N ILE A 32 9.93 9.81 -21.08
CA ILE A 32 10.53 8.63 -20.43
C ILE A 32 9.52 7.48 -20.37
N ASN A 33 9.98 6.25 -20.19
CA ASN A 33 9.10 5.11 -19.96
C ASN A 33 8.64 5.06 -18.48
N MET A 34 7.59 4.28 -18.18
CA MET A 34 7.02 4.23 -16.84
C MET A 34 7.97 3.62 -15.82
N ASN A 35 8.74 2.59 -16.16
CA ASN A 35 9.68 1.97 -15.22
C ASN A 35 10.74 3.01 -14.78
N GLU A 36 11.27 3.77 -15.73
CA GLU A 36 12.20 4.86 -15.44
C GLU A 36 11.55 5.95 -14.57
N ALA A 37 10.27 6.29 -14.82
CA ALA A 37 9.53 7.26 -14.01
C ALA A 37 9.39 6.76 -12.56
N VAL A 38 8.99 5.51 -12.35
CA VAL A 38 8.88 4.88 -11.03
C VAL A 38 10.24 4.83 -10.33
N ASP A 39 11.31 4.46 -11.03
CA ASP A 39 12.66 4.40 -10.46
C ASP A 39 13.16 5.78 -10.00
N ARG A 40 12.93 6.82 -10.81
CA ARG A 40 13.26 8.20 -10.45
C ARG A 40 12.49 8.66 -9.21
N VAL A 41 11.18 8.35 -9.13
CA VAL A 41 10.34 8.67 -7.97
C VAL A 41 10.83 7.96 -6.72
N ILE A 42 11.05 6.64 -6.78
CA ILE A 42 11.51 5.85 -5.62
C ILE A 42 12.89 6.31 -5.13
N SER A 43 13.79 6.70 -6.05
CA SER A 43 15.13 7.19 -5.67
C SER A 43 15.09 8.52 -4.92
N ARG A 44 14.04 9.33 -5.11
CA ARG A 44 13.86 10.63 -4.43
C ARG A 44 12.99 10.54 -3.18
N ALA A 45 12.12 9.51 -3.08
CA ALA A 45 11.33 9.24 -1.90
C ALA A 45 12.19 8.54 -0.84
N HIS A 46 12.50 9.23 0.26
CA HIS A 46 13.27 8.66 1.36
C HIS A 46 12.36 8.24 2.51
N PRO A 47 12.71 7.17 3.26
CA PRO A 47 12.00 6.81 4.46
C PRO A 47 11.93 7.99 5.44
N LEU A 48 10.73 8.25 5.96
CA LEU A 48 10.51 9.32 6.92
C LEU A 48 11.05 8.96 8.31
N PRO A 49 11.29 9.93 9.20
CA PRO A 49 11.72 9.69 10.57
C PRO A 49 10.84 8.68 11.31
N HIS A 50 11.38 8.12 12.37
CA HIS A 50 10.72 7.12 13.18
C HIS A 50 9.86 7.77 14.26
N GLU A 51 8.80 7.06 14.69
CA GLU A 51 7.98 7.38 15.85
C GLU A 51 7.65 6.11 16.64
N ASN A 52 7.35 6.26 17.91
CA ASN A 52 6.91 5.16 18.75
C ASN A 52 5.39 5.15 18.80
N VAL A 53 4.79 4.02 18.52
CA VAL A 53 3.33 3.81 18.61
C VAL A 53 3.04 2.60 19.48
N ALA A 54 1.88 2.57 20.13
CA ALA A 54 1.44 1.35 20.80
C ALA A 54 1.31 0.22 19.77
N PHE A 55 1.69 -1.00 20.15
CA PHE A 55 1.71 -2.14 19.21
C PHE A 55 0.34 -2.39 18.55
N VAL A 56 -0.75 -2.11 19.25
CA VAL A 56 -2.12 -2.25 18.72
C VAL A 56 -2.43 -1.24 17.61
N ASP A 57 -1.78 -0.06 17.65
CA ASP A 57 -1.95 1.03 16.67
C ASP A 57 -0.94 0.92 15.51
N ALA A 58 -0.07 -0.10 15.55
CA ALA A 58 0.98 -0.29 14.56
C ALA A 58 0.51 -1.01 13.28
N VAL A 59 -0.73 -1.49 13.23
CA VAL A 59 -1.25 -2.20 12.04
C VAL A 59 -1.13 -1.34 10.79
N GLY A 60 -0.57 -1.93 9.71
CA GLY A 60 -0.32 -1.22 8.46
C GLY A 60 0.91 -0.30 8.46
N ARG A 61 1.67 -0.26 9.58
CA ARG A 61 2.92 0.49 9.69
C ARG A 61 4.12 -0.40 9.37
N VAL A 62 5.21 0.19 8.93
CA VAL A 62 6.48 -0.52 8.72
C VAL A 62 7.40 -0.30 9.91
N VAL A 63 7.90 -1.39 10.47
CA VAL A 63 8.80 -1.37 11.61
C VAL A 63 10.15 -0.77 11.21
N ALA A 64 10.61 0.21 11.96
CA ALA A 64 11.85 0.93 11.70
C ALA A 64 13.07 0.28 12.35
N GLU A 65 12.88 -0.40 13.49
CA GLU A 65 13.90 -1.14 14.24
C GLU A 65 13.34 -2.49 14.67
N ASN A 66 14.20 -3.51 14.80
CA ASN A 66 13.76 -4.82 15.24
C ASN A 66 13.00 -4.73 16.57
N PHE A 67 11.81 -5.30 16.63
CA PHE A 67 11.15 -5.54 17.91
C PHE A 67 11.67 -6.87 18.46
N VAL A 68 12.35 -6.78 19.60
CA VAL A 68 13.01 -7.90 20.26
C VAL A 68 12.21 -8.30 21.50
N ALA A 69 12.04 -9.60 21.72
CA ALA A 69 11.30 -10.12 22.87
C ALA A 69 11.92 -9.67 24.19
N PRO A 70 11.24 -8.86 25.02
CA PRO A 70 11.76 -8.43 26.32
C PRO A 70 11.66 -9.53 27.38
N ARG A 71 10.87 -10.57 27.12
CA ARG A 71 10.56 -11.68 28.05
C ARG A 71 10.43 -12.98 27.28
N PRO A 72 10.72 -14.12 27.93
CA PRO A 72 10.44 -15.41 27.36
C PRO A 72 8.94 -15.73 27.38
N HIS A 73 8.47 -16.55 26.45
CA HIS A 73 7.13 -17.14 26.47
C HIS A 73 7.19 -18.66 26.27
N PRO A 74 6.56 -19.48 27.14
CA PRO A 74 6.01 -19.09 28.44
C PRO A 74 7.09 -18.58 29.40
N PRO A 75 6.76 -17.72 30.39
CA PRO A 75 7.73 -17.18 31.37
C PRO A 75 8.08 -18.17 32.49
N PHE A 76 7.46 -19.32 32.53
CA PHE A 76 7.67 -20.42 33.47
C PHE A 76 7.59 -21.76 32.74
N ALA A 77 8.13 -22.83 33.36
CA ALA A 77 7.91 -24.19 32.87
C ALA A 77 6.39 -24.53 33.01
N ALA A 78 5.75 -24.96 31.94
CA ALA A 78 4.31 -25.15 31.86
C ALA A 78 3.96 -26.60 31.45
N SER A 79 2.85 -27.13 31.98
CA SER A 79 2.31 -28.39 31.50
C SER A 79 1.77 -28.31 30.09
N VAL A 80 2.02 -29.35 29.31
CA VAL A 80 1.44 -29.54 27.97
C VAL A 80 0.12 -30.32 28.03
N MET A 81 -0.11 -31.07 29.11
CA MET A 81 -1.27 -31.95 29.30
C MET A 81 -1.96 -31.68 30.63
N ASP A 82 -3.23 -32.07 30.73
CA ASP A 82 -3.91 -32.19 32.02
C ASP A 82 -3.47 -33.50 32.67
N GLY A 83 -3.09 -33.46 33.93
CA GLY A 83 -2.56 -34.65 34.61
C GLY A 83 -1.95 -34.36 35.98
N TYR A 84 -0.84 -34.99 36.27
CA TYR A 84 -0.16 -34.89 37.56
C TYR A 84 1.30 -34.49 37.37
N ALA A 85 1.68 -33.40 38.02
CA ALA A 85 3.06 -32.96 38.09
C ALA A 85 3.82 -33.82 39.12
N VAL A 86 4.89 -34.46 38.70
CA VAL A 86 5.64 -35.44 39.46
C VAL A 86 7.13 -35.15 39.41
N ARG A 87 7.91 -35.84 40.27
CA ARG A 87 9.33 -36.05 40.08
C ARG A 87 9.49 -37.34 39.29
N GLY A 88 10.11 -37.29 38.12
CA GLY A 88 10.28 -38.47 37.27
C GLY A 88 10.93 -39.66 37.99
N GLU A 89 11.87 -39.38 38.91
CA GLU A 89 12.53 -40.41 39.71
C GLU A 89 11.64 -41.17 40.69
N ASP A 90 10.44 -40.64 41.00
CA ASP A 90 9.44 -41.29 41.87
C ASP A 90 8.49 -42.20 41.07
N CYS A 91 8.70 -42.31 39.75
CA CYS A 91 7.87 -43.13 38.84
C CYS A 91 8.67 -44.31 38.26
N PRO A 92 8.11 -45.53 38.21
CA PRO A 92 6.75 -45.88 38.65
C PRO A 92 6.59 -45.86 40.17
N GLY A 93 5.36 -45.48 40.64
CA GLY A 93 5.13 -45.38 42.09
C GLY A 93 3.73 -44.98 42.47
N VAL A 94 3.48 -44.92 43.79
CA VAL A 94 2.24 -44.47 44.40
C VAL A 94 2.53 -43.17 45.16
N LEU A 95 1.92 -42.10 44.72
CA LEU A 95 2.25 -40.72 45.10
C LEU A 95 1.08 -40.07 45.88
N ALA A 96 1.42 -39.29 46.92
CA ALA A 96 0.42 -38.51 47.66
C ALA A 96 0.05 -37.22 46.91
N LEU A 97 -1.23 -37.01 46.63
CA LEU A 97 -1.73 -35.79 45.99
C LEU A 97 -1.77 -34.64 47.00
N ILE A 98 -0.93 -33.63 46.83
CA ILE A 98 -0.77 -32.52 47.78
C ILE A 98 -1.52 -31.23 47.39
N GLY A 99 -2.04 -31.12 46.16
CA GLY A 99 -2.72 -29.93 45.72
C GLY A 99 -2.90 -29.88 44.22
N ALA A 100 -3.18 -28.66 43.68
CA ALA A 100 -3.39 -28.45 42.27
C ALA A 100 -2.77 -27.15 41.77
N SER A 101 -2.12 -27.17 40.60
CA SER A 101 -1.69 -26.03 39.82
C SER A 101 -2.60 -25.89 38.61
N ARG A 102 -3.21 -24.71 38.44
CA ARG A 102 -4.09 -24.43 37.30
C ARG A 102 -3.58 -23.20 36.53
N ALA A 103 -3.93 -23.14 35.26
CA ALA A 103 -3.62 -21.96 34.45
C ALA A 103 -4.23 -20.70 35.10
N GLY A 104 -3.39 -19.68 35.35
CA GLY A 104 -3.79 -18.47 36.07
C GLY A 104 -3.92 -18.59 37.59
N ALA A 105 -3.87 -19.81 38.17
CA ALA A 105 -3.94 -20.11 39.58
C ALA A 105 -2.89 -21.17 39.96
N PRO A 106 -1.61 -20.78 40.02
CA PRO A 106 -0.54 -21.69 40.38
C PRO A 106 -0.74 -22.21 41.81
N MET A 107 -0.21 -23.42 42.10
CA MET A 107 -0.28 -23.96 43.43
C MET A 107 0.37 -22.99 44.43
N ARG A 108 -0.44 -22.45 45.34
CA ARG A 108 -0.05 -21.56 46.41
C ARG A 108 -0.65 -22.09 47.71
N GLY A 109 0.13 -22.25 48.77
CA GLY A 109 -0.35 -22.70 50.03
C GLY A 109 0.44 -22.08 51.21
N ALA A 110 -0.16 -22.06 52.39
CA ALA A 110 0.53 -21.72 53.61
C ALA A 110 1.36 -22.98 54.05
N GLY A 111 2.55 -23.11 53.50
CA GLY A 111 3.42 -24.26 53.74
C GLY A 111 4.36 -24.49 52.55
N ASP A 112 5.10 -25.57 52.60
CA ASP A 112 5.98 -25.99 51.51
C ASP A 112 5.14 -26.37 50.27
N THR A 113 5.15 -25.50 49.25
CA THR A 113 4.39 -25.67 48.02
C THR A 113 5.17 -26.46 46.97
N SER A 114 6.26 -27.09 47.36
CA SER A 114 7.10 -27.94 46.51
C SER A 114 6.65 -29.39 46.58
N VAL A 115 6.71 -30.06 45.43
CA VAL A 115 6.52 -31.52 45.33
C VAL A 115 7.74 -32.20 45.90
N GLN A 116 7.57 -32.90 47.07
CA GLN A 116 8.60 -33.64 47.75
C GLN A 116 8.63 -35.10 47.23
N PRO A 117 9.68 -35.90 47.56
CA PRO A 117 9.69 -37.31 47.23
C PRO A 117 8.42 -38.05 47.66
N GLY A 118 7.83 -38.86 46.77
CA GLY A 118 6.57 -39.57 46.99
C GLY A 118 5.34 -38.72 46.89
N GLN A 119 5.41 -37.49 46.38
CA GLN A 119 4.28 -36.58 46.21
C GLN A 119 4.02 -36.21 44.75
N CYS A 120 2.78 -35.81 44.45
CA CYS A 120 2.39 -35.22 43.17
C CYS A 120 1.39 -34.12 43.36
N ALA A 121 1.23 -33.28 42.33
CA ALA A 121 0.16 -32.24 42.29
C ALA A 121 -0.64 -32.37 41.01
N TYR A 122 -1.96 -32.22 41.08
CA TYR A 122 -2.78 -32.11 39.87
C TYR A 122 -2.38 -30.85 39.09
N ILE A 123 -2.27 -30.98 37.79
CA ILE A 123 -1.88 -29.85 36.93
C ILE A 123 -2.74 -29.81 35.68
N THR A 124 -3.15 -28.58 35.27
CA THR A 124 -3.84 -28.37 34.00
C THR A 124 -2.91 -27.87 32.91
N THR A 125 -3.27 -28.12 31.66
CA THR A 125 -2.56 -27.59 30.49
C THR A 125 -2.32 -26.07 30.62
N GLY A 126 -1.08 -25.64 30.38
CA GLY A 126 -0.66 -24.25 30.50
C GLY A 126 -0.41 -23.75 31.93
N ALA A 127 -0.65 -24.58 32.93
CA ALA A 127 -0.34 -24.22 34.33
C ALA A 127 1.18 -24.28 34.58
N PRO A 128 1.69 -23.40 35.50
CA PRO A 128 3.07 -23.48 35.94
C PRO A 128 3.36 -24.80 36.64
N LEU A 129 4.49 -25.44 36.26
CA LEU A 129 4.97 -26.62 36.95
C LEU A 129 5.32 -26.27 38.41
N PRO A 130 4.76 -26.99 39.41
CA PRO A 130 5.12 -26.77 40.80
C PRO A 130 6.62 -26.98 41.04
N THR A 131 7.18 -26.22 41.96
CA THR A 131 8.57 -26.43 42.39
C THR A 131 8.78 -27.88 42.86
N GLY A 132 9.91 -28.50 42.53
CA GLY A 132 10.24 -29.87 42.86
C GLY A 132 9.73 -30.91 41.85
N ALA A 133 8.69 -30.65 41.08
CA ALA A 133 8.29 -31.48 39.95
C ALA A 133 9.15 -31.17 38.72
N ASP A 134 9.46 -32.19 37.93
CA ASP A 134 10.25 -32.09 36.68
C ASP A 134 9.56 -32.72 35.47
N ALA A 135 8.42 -33.39 35.68
CA ALA A 135 7.63 -34.03 34.63
C ALA A 135 6.12 -33.93 34.88
N VAL A 136 5.33 -34.27 33.87
CA VAL A 136 3.88 -34.40 33.98
C VAL A 136 3.46 -35.74 33.39
N VAL A 137 2.52 -36.41 34.07
CA VAL A 137 1.88 -37.62 33.59
C VAL A 137 0.43 -37.31 33.26
N PRO A 138 -0.06 -37.60 32.04
CA PRO A 138 -1.46 -37.38 31.65
C PRO A 138 -2.43 -38.10 32.59
N SER A 139 -3.60 -37.49 32.83
CA SER A 139 -4.62 -38.08 33.74
C SER A 139 -5.07 -39.49 33.34
N GLU A 140 -5.10 -39.78 32.04
CA GLU A 140 -5.48 -41.08 31.47
C GLU A 140 -4.45 -42.19 31.76
N ASP A 141 -3.21 -41.80 32.06
CA ASP A 141 -2.13 -42.74 32.38
C ASP A 141 -1.93 -42.94 33.91
N CYS A 142 -2.89 -42.44 34.72
CA CYS A 142 -2.82 -42.48 36.17
C CYS A 142 -4.03 -43.19 36.78
N GLY A 143 -3.81 -44.01 37.80
CA GLY A 143 -4.85 -44.53 38.69
C GLY A 143 -5.04 -43.59 39.88
N VAL A 144 -6.27 -43.17 40.19
CA VAL A 144 -6.58 -42.21 41.29
C VAL A 144 -7.53 -42.87 42.30
N ASP A 145 -7.09 -42.91 43.56
CA ASP A 145 -7.93 -43.36 44.68
C ASP A 145 -7.81 -42.34 45.83
N GLY A 146 -8.86 -41.51 45.98
CA GLY A 146 -8.90 -40.44 46.98
C GLY A 146 -7.76 -39.44 46.83
N SER A 147 -6.82 -39.42 47.78
CA SER A 147 -5.63 -38.54 47.78
C SER A 147 -4.38 -39.21 47.31
N VAL A 148 -4.48 -40.34 46.64
CA VAL A 148 -3.34 -41.15 46.18
C VAL A 148 -3.42 -41.34 44.66
N VAL A 149 -2.29 -41.21 43.99
CA VAL A 149 -2.16 -41.34 42.53
C VAL A 149 -1.11 -42.42 42.24
N SER A 150 -1.49 -43.46 41.52
CA SER A 150 -0.62 -44.56 41.04
C SER A 150 -0.20 -44.30 39.60
N ILE A 151 1.11 -44.48 39.33
CA ILE A 151 1.73 -44.35 38.02
C ILE A 151 2.54 -45.60 37.77
N ASP A 152 2.21 -46.34 36.72
CA ASP A 152 2.82 -47.64 36.43
C ASP A 152 4.02 -47.57 35.46
N ALA A 153 4.21 -46.43 34.80
CA ALA A 153 5.27 -46.22 33.80
C ALA A 153 6.45 -45.41 34.34
N GLU A 154 7.63 -45.67 33.80
CA GLU A 154 8.83 -44.79 33.97
C GLU A 154 8.56 -43.44 33.28
N VAL A 155 9.02 -42.37 33.93
CA VAL A 155 8.78 -40.99 33.45
C VAL A 155 10.09 -40.21 33.44
N ASP A 156 10.53 -39.84 32.24
CA ASP A 156 11.73 -39.01 32.07
C ASP A 156 11.49 -37.59 32.52
N ALA A 157 12.48 -36.95 33.14
CA ALA A 157 12.44 -35.53 33.45
C ALA A 157 12.23 -34.69 32.17
N GLY A 158 11.36 -33.68 32.24
CA GLY A 158 10.94 -32.85 31.11
C GLY A 158 9.78 -33.40 30.27
N LYS A 159 9.34 -34.65 30.53
CA LYS A 159 8.20 -35.23 29.79
C LYS A 159 6.95 -34.42 30.02
N TRP A 160 6.25 -34.04 28.92
CA TRP A 160 5.06 -33.20 28.90
C TRP A 160 5.21 -31.83 29.59
N VAL A 161 6.42 -31.32 29.71
CA VAL A 161 6.78 -30.02 30.25
C VAL A 161 7.29 -29.14 29.11
N ARG A 162 6.63 -27.97 28.90
CA ARG A 162 7.11 -26.92 28.03
C ARG A 162 8.08 -26.05 28.84
N PRO A 163 9.37 -25.97 28.51
CA PRO A 163 10.33 -25.17 29.25
C PRO A 163 10.10 -23.65 29.08
N VAL A 164 10.71 -22.87 29.96
CA VAL A 164 10.74 -21.41 29.86
C VAL A 164 11.26 -20.98 28.50
N GLY A 165 10.52 -20.09 27.80
CA GLY A 165 10.94 -19.58 26.51
C GLY A 165 10.85 -20.59 25.36
N PHE A 166 10.05 -21.62 25.51
CA PHE A 166 9.87 -22.63 24.47
C PHE A 166 9.35 -22.03 23.16
N ASP A 167 8.33 -21.15 23.25
CA ASP A 167 7.69 -20.54 22.08
C ASP A 167 8.42 -19.25 21.64
N ILE A 168 8.88 -18.44 22.61
CA ILE A 168 9.62 -17.20 22.38
C ILE A 168 10.75 -17.10 23.38
N LYS A 169 11.98 -16.95 22.90
CA LYS A 169 13.15 -16.73 23.76
C LYS A 169 13.36 -15.25 24.04
N VAL A 170 13.84 -14.92 25.23
CA VAL A 170 14.28 -13.54 25.52
C VAL A 170 15.37 -13.13 24.53
N GLY A 171 15.29 -11.92 23.97
CA GLY A 171 16.24 -11.44 22.97
C GLY A 171 15.97 -11.89 21.53
N GLU A 172 14.95 -12.73 21.32
CA GLU A 172 14.55 -13.13 19.96
C GLU A 172 13.94 -11.96 19.19
N THR A 173 14.33 -11.80 17.91
CA THR A 173 13.70 -10.82 17.03
C THR A 173 12.34 -11.31 16.59
N LEU A 174 11.27 -10.70 17.09
CA LEU A 174 9.89 -11.08 16.80
C LEU A 174 9.35 -10.39 15.55
N VAL A 175 9.64 -9.11 15.38
CA VAL A 175 9.24 -8.34 14.19
C VAL A 175 10.48 -7.63 13.65
N PRO A 176 11.06 -8.09 12.55
CA PRO A 176 12.24 -7.49 11.95
C PRO A 176 11.96 -6.08 11.39
N ALA A 177 12.96 -5.20 11.43
CA ALA A 177 12.92 -3.92 10.75
C ALA A 177 12.59 -4.08 9.25
N GLY A 178 11.73 -3.20 8.75
CA GLY A 178 11.22 -3.26 7.37
C GLY A 178 10.05 -4.23 7.18
N SER A 179 9.57 -4.90 8.24
CA SER A 179 8.33 -5.68 8.20
C SER A 179 7.11 -4.79 8.28
N LEU A 180 6.06 -5.14 7.53
CA LEU A 180 4.74 -4.55 7.69
C LEU A 180 4.04 -5.23 8.87
N VAL A 181 3.53 -4.45 9.80
CA VAL A 181 2.77 -4.96 10.95
C VAL A 181 1.38 -5.36 10.51
N GLY A 182 1.06 -6.64 10.62
CA GLY A 182 -0.26 -7.21 10.43
C GLY A 182 -0.85 -7.72 11.75
N PRO A 183 -2.02 -8.38 11.72
CA PRO A 183 -2.66 -8.92 12.92
C PRO A 183 -1.81 -10.00 13.62
N HIS A 184 -1.02 -10.76 12.90
CA HIS A 184 -0.16 -11.81 13.47
C HIS A 184 1.03 -11.21 14.21
N GLU A 185 1.66 -10.15 13.68
CA GLU A 185 2.73 -9.41 14.34
C GLU A 185 2.23 -8.78 15.64
N VAL A 186 1.01 -8.21 15.64
CA VAL A 186 0.37 -7.71 16.88
C VAL A 186 0.20 -8.81 17.91
N GLY A 187 -0.24 -10.01 17.51
CA GLY A 187 -0.39 -11.18 18.38
C GLY A 187 0.94 -11.64 18.99
N VAL A 188 1.99 -11.70 18.17
CA VAL A 188 3.34 -12.09 18.61
C VAL A 188 3.91 -11.07 19.61
N VAL A 189 3.76 -9.78 19.34
CA VAL A 189 4.19 -8.72 20.25
C VAL A 189 3.41 -8.78 21.57
N ALA A 190 2.10 -9.02 21.51
CA ALA A 190 1.26 -9.19 22.70
C ALA A 190 1.71 -10.39 23.57
N ALA A 191 2.03 -11.53 22.96
CA ALA A 191 2.54 -12.73 23.66
C ALA A 191 3.85 -12.46 24.38
N ALA A 192 4.71 -11.59 23.86
CA ALA A 192 5.95 -11.16 24.49
C ALA A 192 5.77 -10.06 25.56
N GLY A 193 4.53 -9.65 25.84
CA GLY A 193 4.19 -8.65 26.87
C GLY A 193 3.78 -7.28 26.31
N GLY A 194 3.63 -7.12 25.02
CA GLY A 194 3.22 -5.88 24.37
C GLY A 194 4.30 -4.78 24.42
N GLY A 195 3.86 -3.54 24.26
CA GLY A 195 4.73 -2.38 24.39
C GLY A 195 4.63 -1.41 23.22
N MET A 196 5.64 -0.54 23.10
CA MET A 196 5.78 0.40 21.99
C MET A 196 6.60 -0.22 20.88
N ILE A 197 6.17 0.00 19.63
CA ILE A 197 6.92 -0.38 18.44
C ILE A 197 7.42 0.89 17.75
N ARG A 198 8.67 0.88 17.34
CA ARG A 198 9.26 1.95 16.56
C ARG A 198 8.99 1.72 15.08
N VAL A 199 8.25 2.65 14.47
CA VAL A 199 7.78 2.57 13.08
C VAL A 199 8.16 3.82 12.31
N HIS A 200 8.19 3.74 10.98
CA HIS A 200 8.30 4.94 10.14
C HIS A 200 7.01 5.75 10.24
N ARG A 201 7.12 7.09 10.40
CA ARG A 201 5.93 7.94 10.40
C ARG A 201 5.26 7.95 9.03
N LYS A 202 3.96 8.20 9.02
CA LYS A 202 3.20 8.40 7.79
C LYS A 202 3.52 9.78 7.16
N PRO A 203 3.50 9.92 5.82
CA PRO A 203 3.67 11.22 5.18
C PRO A 203 2.44 12.10 5.38
N LYS A 204 2.66 13.41 5.47
CA LYS A 204 1.62 14.43 5.35
C LYS A 204 1.48 14.81 3.88
N LEU A 205 0.28 14.70 3.33
CA LEU A 205 0.00 14.88 1.91
C LEU A 205 -0.93 16.08 1.71
N ALA A 206 -0.57 16.99 0.80
CA ALA A 206 -1.43 18.07 0.34
C ALA A 206 -2.10 17.69 -0.99
N LEU A 207 -3.36 18.09 -1.16
CA LEU A 207 -4.13 17.93 -2.40
C LEU A 207 -4.56 19.29 -2.94
N LEU A 208 -4.42 19.48 -4.25
CA LEU A 208 -4.79 20.68 -4.95
C LEU A 208 -5.43 20.36 -6.30
N SER A 209 -6.58 20.92 -6.62
CA SER A 209 -7.10 20.94 -7.98
C SER A 209 -6.83 22.28 -8.65
N THR A 210 -6.51 22.25 -9.95
CA THR A 210 -6.39 23.45 -10.79
C THR A 210 -7.36 23.36 -11.95
N GLY A 211 -7.94 24.49 -12.32
CA GLY A 211 -8.90 24.60 -13.42
C GLY A 211 -10.06 25.53 -13.08
N ASP A 212 -10.25 26.55 -13.89
CA ASP A 212 -11.33 27.52 -13.72
C ASP A 212 -12.72 26.91 -13.98
N GLU A 213 -12.75 25.77 -14.70
CA GLU A 213 -13.95 25.00 -15.00
C GLU A 213 -14.50 24.20 -13.82
N LEU A 214 -13.73 24.04 -12.73
CA LEU A 214 -14.12 23.17 -11.62
C LEU A 214 -15.12 23.84 -10.68
N ALA A 215 -16.05 23.06 -10.14
CA ALA A 215 -16.96 23.38 -9.05
C ALA A 215 -16.83 22.35 -7.92
N GLU A 216 -17.11 22.74 -6.68
CA GLU A 216 -17.10 21.82 -5.56
C GLU A 216 -18.27 20.83 -5.64
N ALA A 217 -18.01 19.57 -5.35
CA ALA A 217 -19.06 18.56 -5.23
C ALA A 217 -19.98 18.88 -4.04
N GLY A 218 -21.29 18.95 -4.25
CA GLY A 218 -22.27 19.31 -3.23
C GLY A 218 -22.62 20.80 -3.15
N GLU A 219 -21.94 21.66 -3.90
CA GLU A 219 -22.42 23.03 -4.15
C GLU A 219 -23.63 23.04 -5.11
N VAL A 220 -24.25 24.23 -5.26
CA VAL A 220 -25.36 24.41 -6.20
C VAL A 220 -24.96 23.87 -7.58
N GLU A 221 -25.86 23.11 -8.21
CA GLU A 221 -25.64 22.49 -9.51
C GLU A 221 -25.11 23.50 -10.53
N PRO A 222 -23.98 23.26 -11.18
CA PRO A 222 -23.46 24.17 -12.18
C PRO A 222 -24.44 24.26 -13.34
N GLU A 223 -24.88 25.45 -13.67
CA GLU A 223 -25.70 25.67 -14.88
C GLU A 223 -24.92 25.20 -16.12
N ALA A 224 -25.62 24.55 -17.05
CA ALA A 224 -25.01 24.08 -18.30
C ALA A 224 -24.31 25.19 -19.08
N SER A 225 -24.84 26.42 -18.98
CA SER A 225 -24.27 27.63 -19.57
C SER A 225 -22.96 28.11 -18.94
N SER A 226 -22.65 27.69 -17.70
CA SER A 226 -21.43 28.10 -16.97
C SER A 226 -20.17 27.42 -17.48
N GLY A 227 -20.28 26.31 -18.21
CA GLY A 227 -19.15 25.49 -18.65
C GLY A 227 -18.39 24.83 -17.50
N ARG A 228 -18.93 24.81 -16.27
CA ARG A 228 -18.31 24.24 -15.08
C ARG A 228 -18.72 22.79 -14.91
N ILE A 229 -17.81 21.99 -14.31
CA ILE A 229 -18.00 20.59 -13.96
C ILE A 229 -17.58 20.36 -12.50
N TYR A 230 -18.13 19.35 -11.85
CA TYR A 230 -17.71 19.00 -10.50
C TYR A 230 -16.29 18.45 -10.45
N ASP A 231 -15.51 18.88 -9.44
CA ASP A 231 -14.20 18.31 -9.14
C ASP A 231 -14.35 16.88 -8.59
N ALA A 232 -14.16 15.90 -9.45
CA ALA A 232 -14.15 14.50 -9.07
C ALA A 232 -12.75 14.02 -8.62
N ASN A 233 -11.68 14.73 -9.03
CA ASN A 233 -10.32 14.27 -8.81
C ASN A 233 -9.88 14.40 -7.35
N ARG A 234 -10.07 15.55 -6.74
CA ARG A 234 -9.61 15.81 -5.37
C ARG A 234 -10.22 14.85 -4.34
N PRO A 235 -11.54 14.63 -4.27
CA PRO A 235 -12.12 13.66 -3.37
C PRO A 235 -11.67 12.21 -3.67
N MET A 236 -11.53 11.84 -4.94
CA MET A 236 -11.00 10.52 -5.34
C MET A 236 -9.54 10.34 -4.89
N LEU A 237 -8.67 11.33 -5.14
CA LEU A 237 -7.26 11.27 -4.75
C LEU A 237 -7.10 11.25 -3.23
N ALA A 238 -7.95 11.96 -2.47
CA ALA A 238 -8.00 11.87 -1.02
C ALA A 238 -8.35 10.45 -0.54
N ALA A 239 -9.35 9.82 -1.17
CA ALA A 239 -9.72 8.45 -0.87
C ALA A 239 -8.58 7.47 -1.19
N LEU A 240 -7.93 7.62 -2.35
CA LEU A 240 -6.77 6.80 -2.74
C LEU A 240 -5.58 6.98 -1.78
N ALA A 241 -5.32 8.19 -1.29
CA ALA A 241 -4.29 8.43 -0.29
C ALA A 241 -4.59 7.69 1.02
N ARG A 242 -5.85 7.76 1.51
CA ARG A 242 -6.28 7.04 2.72
C ARG A 242 -6.15 5.53 2.58
N THR A 243 -6.61 4.95 1.48
CA THR A 243 -6.46 3.51 1.22
C THR A 243 -4.99 3.09 1.04
N SER A 244 -4.11 4.05 0.72
CA SER A 244 -2.66 3.84 0.66
C SER A 244 -1.96 4.04 2.01
N GLY A 245 -2.72 4.26 3.10
CA GLY A 245 -2.21 4.38 4.48
C GLY A 245 -1.85 5.80 4.91
N VAL A 246 -2.26 6.85 4.17
CA VAL A 246 -2.02 8.26 4.53
C VAL A 246 -3.29 8.85 5.14
N ASP A 247 -3.21 9.26 6.41
CA ASP A 247 -4.35 9.83 7.15
C ASP A 247 -4.28 11.36 7.22
N ASP A 248 -3.06 11.92 7.31
CA ASP A 248 -2.85 13.38 7.39
C ASP A 248 -2.87 14.01 5.98
N ILE A 249 -4.07 14.45 5.58
CA ILE A 249 -4.33 15.03 4.26
C ILE A 249 -4.76 16.48 4.44
N LEU A 250 -3.94 17.41 3.92
CA LEU A 250 -4.26 18.83 3.81
C LEU A 250 -4.98 19.09 2.48
N ASP A 251 -6.27 19.35 2.55
CA ASP A 251 -7.05 19.78 1.40
C ASP A 251 -6.84 21.27 1.14
N LEU A 252 -6.17 21.62 0.05
CA LEU A 252 -5.91 22.99 -0.36
C LEU A 252 -7.03 23.59 -1.23
N GLY A 253 -8.04 22.76 -1.53
CA GLY A 253 -9.14 23.17 -2.39
C GLY A 253 -8.73 23.32 -3.85
N ARG A 254 -9.23 24.36 -4.48
CA ARG A 254 -8.99 24.69 -5.88
C ARG A 254 -8.19 25.99 -5.97
N ALA A 255 -7.14 26.00 -6.79
CA ALA A 255 -6.44 27.23 -7.18
C ALA A 255 -6.85 27.65 -8.60
N PRO A 256 -7.02 28.95 -8.87
CA PRO A 256 -7.17 29.45 -10.21
C PRO A 256 -5.90 29.19 -11.04
N ASP A 257 -6.06 29.15 -12.38
CA ASP A 257 -4.93 28.95 -13.31
C ASP A 257 -4.09 30.22 -13.46
N GLU A 258 -3.68 30.78 -12.31
CA GLU A 258 -2.81 31.96 -12.21
C GLU A 258 -1.49 31.60 -11.53
N PRO A 259 -0.34 31.92 -12.14
CA PRO A 259 0.99 31.53 -11.62
C PRO A 259 1.24 31.96 -10.18
N GLY A 260 0.84 33.18 -9.80
CA GLY A 260 1.05 33.70 -8.45
C GLY A 260 0.22 32.98 -7.39
N ALA A 261 -1.05 32.64 -7.68
CA ALA A 261 -1.93 31.89 -6.79
C ALA A 261 -1.43 30.45 -6.62
N LEU A 262 -1.00 29.80 -7.71
CA LEU A 262 -0.39 28.47 -7.67
C LEU A 262 0.91 28.46 -6.84
N ALA A 263 1.80 29.45 -7.04
CA ALA A 263 3.03 29.55 -6.28
C ALA A 263 2.78 29.73 -4.78
N ALA A 264 1.82 30.60 -4.40
CA ALA A 264 1.42 30.79 -3.01
C ALA A 264 0.87 29.50 -2.38
N THR A 265 0.04 28.74 -3.13
CA THR A 265 -0.54 27.48 -2.66
C THR A 265 0.52 26.38 -2.48
N VAL A 266 1.49 26.26 -3.40
CA VAL A 266 2.62 25.34 -3.26
C VAL A 266 3.49 25.72 -2.06
N ALA A 267 3.77 27.02 -1.87
CA ALA A 267 4.54 27.50 -0.72
C ALA A 267 3.81 27.25 0.60
N ARG A 268 2.48 27.41 0.66
CA ARG A 268 1.66 27.09 1.82
C ARG A 268 1.75 25.60 2.18
N ALA A 269 1.58 24.68 1.21
CA ALA A 269 1.71 23.24 1.43
C ALA A 269 3.06 22.90 2.09
N HIS A 270 4.15 23.49 1.58
CA HIS A 270 5.49 23.30 2.15
C HIS A 270 5.61 23.88 3.57
N ALA A 271 5.12 25.10 3.80
CA ALA A 271 5.15 25.77 5.10
C ALA A 271 4.36 25.00 6.18
N ASP A 272 3.21 24.42 5.79
CA ASP A 272 2.39 23.56 6.64
C ASP A 272 3.04 22.17 6.91
N GLY A 273 4.25 21.96 6.41
CA GLY A 273 5.05 20.78 6.68
C GLY A 273 4.66 19.54 5.89
N CYS A 274 3.92 19.67 4.77
CA CYS A 274 3.62 18.54 3.90
C CYS A 274 4.91 17.92 3.34
N ASP A 275 4.90 16.59 3.19
CA ASP A 275 5.98 15.83 2.59
C ASP A 275 5.74 15.62 1.10
N VAL A 276 4.47 15.59 0.72
CA VAL A 276 4.00 15.35 -0.65
C VAL A 276 2.91 16.34 -1.01
N LEU A 277 2.98 16.91 -2.21
CA LEU A 277 1.89 17.65 -2.84
C LEU A 277 1.45 16.87 -4.08
N VAL A 278 0.15 16.59 -4.17
CA VAL A 278 -0.47 16.02 -5.37
C VAL A 278 -1.42 17.08 -5.95
N THR A 279 -1.17 17.43 -7.22
CA THR A 279 -2.08 18.33 -7.95
C THR A 279 -2.79 17.57 -9.04
N SER A 280 -4.00 18.02 -9.39
CA SER A 280 -4.78 17.55 -10.53
C SER A 280 -5.08 18.71 -11.47
N GLY A 281 -4.67 18.57 -12.75
CA GLY A 281 -4.73 19.65 -13.74
C GLY A 281 -3.44 20.47 -13.85
N GLY A 282 -3.42 21.47 -14.74
CA GLY A 282 -2.32 22.41 -14.91
C GLY A 282 -1.03 21.83 -15.50
N VAL A 283 -1.05 20.66 -16.15
CA VAL A 283 0.16 19.94 -16.65
C VAL A 283 0.07 19.51 -18.11
N SER A 284 -1.00 19.83 -18.82
CA SER A 284 -1.10 19.54 -20.25
C SER A 284 -0.18 20.48 -21.08
N GLU A 285 -0.22 20.39 -22.38
CA GLU A 285 0.54 21.28 -23.26
C GLU A 285 -0.28 22.56 -23.65
N GLY A 286 -1.27 22.91 -22.81
CA GLY A 286 -2.17 24.05 -23.02
C GLY A 286 -1.54 25.40 -22.67
N ASP A 287 -2.12 26.47 -23.18
CA ASP A 287 -1.61 27.84 -23.03
C ASP A 287 -1.67 28.36 -21.57
N ARG A 288 -2.34 27.66 -20.64
CA ARG A 288 -2.51 28.03 -19.21
C ARG A 288 -1.88 27.05 -18.22
N ASP A 289 -1.01 26.16 -18.67
CA ASP A 289 -0.37 25.15 -17.82
C ASP A 289 0.92 25.69 -17.17
N TYR A 290 0.77 26.58 -16.20
CA TYR A 290 1.86 27.29 -15.53
C TYR A 290 2.56 26.48 -14.43
N LEU A 291 2.03 25.32 -14.05
CA LEU A 291 2.50 24.61 -12.85
C LEU A 291 3.99 24.24 -12.95
N LYS A 292 4.48 23.80 -14.12
CA LYS A 292 5.92 23.49 -14.31
C LYS A 292 6.83 24.71 -14.09
N GLU A 293 6.39 25.89 -14.51
CA GLU A 293 7.11 27.13 -14.34
C GLU A 293 7.14 27.55 -12.85
N VAL A 294 5.98 27.39 -12.17
CA VAL A 294 5.88 27.63 -10.72
C VAL A 294 6.80 26.71 -9.95
N LEU A 295 6.83 25.40 -10.29
CA LEU A 295 7.70 24.43 -9.63
C LEU A 295 9.20 24.72 -9.84
N LEU A 296 9.56 25.39 -10.96
CA LEU A 296 10.93 25.89 -11.21
C LEU A 296 11.24 27.20 -10.47
N GLY A 297 10.27 27.79 -9.77
CA GLY A 297 10.46 29.04 -9.02
C GLY A 297 10.49 30.30 -9.85
N THR A 298 9.99 30.30 -11.07
CA THR A 298 9.99 31.45 -11.99
C THR A 298 8.91 32.49 -11.70
N HIS A 299 7.92 32.15 -10.87
CA HIS A 299 6.75 32.99 -10.56
C HIS A 299 6.64 33.46 -9.09
N GLY A 300 7.75 33.53 -8.39
CA GLY A 300 7.76 34.00 -6.99
C GLY A 300 7.45 32.91 -5.97
N GLY A 301 6.83 33.28 -4.83
CA GLY A 301 6.51 32.32 -3.74
C GLY A 301 7.72 31.80 -2.97
N GLY A 302 8.93 32.25 -3.28
CA GLY A 302 10.16 31.78 -2.63
C GLY A 302 10.47 30.30 -2.91
N ILE A 303 9.87 29.72 -3.95
CA ILE A 303 10.06 28.32 -4.33
C ILE A 303 11.39 28.16 -5.07
N GLU A 304 12.11 27.10 -4.75
CA GLU A 304 13.16 26.49 -5.56
C GLU A 304 12.80 25.06 -5.84
N GLY A 305 12.79 24.65 -7.10
CA GLY A 305 12.44 23.29 -7.46
C GLY A 305 13.19 22.75 -8.66
N GLU A 306 13.18 21.42 -8.72
CA GLU A 306 13.73 20.62 -9.81
C GLU A 306 12.65 19.72 -10.39
N VAL A 307 12.38 19.86 -11.68
CA VAL A 307 11.46 18.96 -12.40
C VAL A 307 12.26 17.80 -12.95
N HIS A 308 12.03 16.60 -12.41
CA HIS A 308 12.77 15.37 -12.79
C HIS A 308 12.23 14.75 -14.09
N PHE A 309 10.94 14.87 -14.34
CA PHE A 309 10.32 14.57 -15.63
C PHE A 309 8.97 15.27 -15.76
N GLY A 310 8.54 15.51 -17.00
CA GLY A 310 7.27 16.16 -17.29
C GLY A 310 6.42 15.45 -18.34
N ARG A 311 6.86 14.27 -18.80
CA ARG A 311 6.14 13.46 -19.81
C ARG A 311 6.52 11.99 -19.68
N VAL A 312 5.51 11.11 -19.76
CA VAL A 312 5.71 9.66 -19.67
C VAL A 312 5.05 8.97 -20.85
N MET A 313 5.72 7.97 -21.42
CA MET A 313 5.24 7.14 -22.53
C MET A 313 4.20 6.16 -22.02
N MET A 314 2.96 6.62 -21.87
CA MET A 314 1.86 5.83 -21.33
C MET A 314 0.49 6.31 -21.82
N LYS A 315 -0.50 5.42 -21.71
CA LYS A 315 -1.91 5.69 -21.88
C LYS A 315 -2.71 5.00 -20.75
N PRO A 316 -3.56 5.76 -20.02
CA PRO A 316 -3.67 7.22 -19.97
C PRO A 316 -2.55 7.82 -19.12
N GLY A 317 -2.34 9.16 -19.17
CA GLY A 317 -1.47 9.84 -18.20
C GLY A 317 -0.19 10.48 -18.77
N LYS A 318 -0.06 10.61 -20.11
CA LYS A 318 1.13 11.18 -20.78
C LYS A 318 1.73 12.44 -20.11
N PRO A 319 0.97 13.48 -19.69
CA PRO A 319 1.53 14.73 -19.17
C PRO A 319 1.90 14.68 -17.68
N LEU A 320 2.03 13.48 -17.08
CA LEU A 320 2.48 13.32 -15.70
C LEU A 320 3.81 14.05 -15.47
N THR A 321 3.85 14.88 -14.42
CA THR A 321 5.04 15.62 -14.02
C THR A 321 5.42 15.27 -12.57
N PHE A 322 6.72 15.09 -12.32
CA PHE A 322 7.30 14.88 -11.00
C PHE A 322 8.41 15.87 -10.74
N ALA A 323 8.37 16.49 -9.56
CA ALA A 323 9.33 17.49 -9.12
C ALA A 323 9.64 17.37 -7.63
N GLU A 324 10.75 17.95 -7.21
CA GLU A 324 11.05 18.27 -5.82
C GLU A 324 11.05 19.80 -5.66
N VAL A 325 10.47 20.29 -4.57
CA VAL A 325 10.49 21.72 -4.25
C VAL A 325 10.92 21.96 -2.80
N ARG A 326 11.56 23.12 -2.58
CA ARG A 326 11.88 23.66 -1.25
C ARG A 326 11.57 25.14 -1.22
N LEU A 327 11.42 25.72 -0.03
CA LEU A 327 11.38 27.16 0.14
C LEU A 327 12.79 27.71 0.38
N LYS A 328 13.14 28.80 -0.28
CA LYS A 328 14.46 29.46 -0.17
C LYS A 328 14.84 29.81 1.27
N ASN A 329 13.85 30.16 2.09
CA ASN A 329 14.03 30.60 3.48
C ASN A 329 13.72 29.50 4.50
N ASP A 330 13.53 28.23 4.10
CA ASP A 330 13.39 27.14 5.04
C ASP A 330 14.76 26.68 5.57
N ALA A 331 15.10 27.12 6.79
CA ALA A 331 16.35 26.76 7.44
C ALA A 331 16.55 25.25 7.63
N ARG A 332 15.47 24.46 7.60
CA ARG A 332 15.50 22.99 7.72
C ARG A 332 15.93 22.33 6.42
N GLY A 333 15.90 23.07 5.28
CA GLY A 333 16.18 22.53 3.96
C GLY A 333 15.22 21.40 3.53
N LYS A 334 14.01 21.36 4.12
CA LYS A 334 13.02 20.32 3.82
C LYS A 334 12.67 20.34 2.34
N LYS A 335 12.68 19.18 1.71
CA LYS A 335 12.17 18.98 0.36
C LYS A 335 10.76 18.38 0.42
N MET A 336 9.88 18.84 -0.44
CA MET A 336 8.54 18.31 -0.66
C MET A 336 8.48 17.70 -2.05
N LEU A 337 8.00 16.47 -2.16
CA LEU A 337 7.77 15.82 -3.46
C LEU A 337 6.47 16.36 -4.06
N VAL A 338 6.49 16.67 -5.36
CA VAL A 338 5.34 17.18 -6.08
C VAL A 338 4.99 16.28 -7.25
N PHE A 339 3.76 15.76 -7.23
CA PHE A 339 3.18 14.97 -8.30
C PHE A 339 2.08 15.79 -8.96
N ALA A 340 2.35 16.29 -10.15
CA ALA A 340 1.37 17.01 -10.94
C ALA A 340 0.72 16.04 -11.93
N LEU A 341 -0.50 15.64 -11.60
CA LEU A 341 -1.28 14.62 -12.30
C LEU A 341 -2.16 15.28 -13.38
N PRO A 342 -2.49 14.54 -14.46
CA PRO A 342 -3.38 15.05 -15.49
C PRO A 342 -4.78 15.40 -14.95
N GLY A 343 -5.47 16.38 -15.57
CA GLY A 343 -6.84 16.77 -15.22
C GLY A 343 -7.91 15.71 -15.52
N ASN A 344 -7.69 14.85 -16.53
CA ASN A 344 -8.62 13.75 -16.81
C ASN A 344 -8.65 12.74 -15.65
N PRO A 345 -9.83 12.38 -15.09
CA PRO A 345 -9.93 11.67 -13.82
C PRO A 345 -9.32 10.25 -13.85
N VAL A 346 -9.48 9.51 -14.93
CA VAL A 346 -8.85 8.19 -15.07
C VAL A 346 -7.34 8.31 -15.16
N SER A 347 -6.84 9.35 -15.86
CA SER A 347 -5.40 9.61 -15.91
C SER A 347 -4.83 9.93 -14.54
N ALA A 348 -5.54 10.76 -13.75
CA ALA A 348 -5.17 11.09 -12.39
C ALA A 348 -5.12 9.83 -11.50
N ALA A 349 -6.16 8.99 -11.52
CA ALA A 349 -6.19 7.75 -10.74
C ALA A 349 -5.07 6.77 -11.14
N VAL A 350 -4.90 6.51 -12.44
CA VAL A 350 -3.88 5.57 -12.94
C VAL A 350 -2.48 6.07 -12.60
N THR A 351 -2.17 7.35 -12.81
CA THR A 351 -0.85 7.91 -12.45
C THR A 351 -0.63 7.95 -10.94
N PHE A 352 -1.67 8.19 -10.13
CA PHE A 352 -1.58 8.09 -8.68
C PHE A 352 -1.14 6.69 -8.26
N HIS A 353 -1.80 5.64 -8.75
CA HIS A 353 -1.41 4.26 -8.45
C HIS A 353 0.03 3.96 -8.88
N LEU A 354 0.43 4.38 -10.09
CA LEU A 354 1.71 3.99 -10.67
C LEU A 354 2.91 4.71 -10.04
N VAL A 355 2.78 5.95 -9.59
CA VAL A 355 3.92 6.74 -9.08
C VAL A 355 3.75 7.28 -7.67
N VAL A 356 2.53 7.74 -7.29
CA VAL A 356 2.32 8.31 -5.95
C VAL A 356 2.33 7.20 -4.90
N VAL A 357 1.59 6.10 -5.12
CA VAL A 357 1.56 4.96 -4.19
C VAL A 357 2.95 4.39 -3.91
N PRO A 358 3.81 4.09 -4.90
CA PRO A 358 5.18 3.67 -4.64
C PRO A 358 6.00 4.69 -3.83
N SER A 359 5.83 5.98 -4.11
CA SER A 359 6.48 7.05 -3.34
C SER A 359 6.05 7.02 -1.86
N LEU A 360 4.74 7.00 -1.61
CA LEU A 360 4.19 6.95 -0.24
C LEU A 360 4.68 5.72 0.52
N ARG A 361 4.64 4.54 -0.12
CA ARG A 361 5.17 3.29 0.45
C ARG A 361 6.65 3.41 0.81
N ARG A 362 7.47 3.98 -0.10
CA ARG A 362 8.88 4.19 0.15
C ARG A 362 9.12 5.12 1.35
N MET A 363 8.35 6.21 1.43
CA MET A 363 8.42 7.15 2.55
C MET A 363 8.00 6.50 3.88
N MET A 364 7.05 5.57 3.86
CA MET A 364 6.63 4.76 5.00
C MET A 364 7.57 3.58 5.32
N GLY A 365 8.70 3.46 4.64
CA GLY A 365 9.74 2.47 4.94
C GLY A 365 9.56 1.09 4.28
N TRP A 366 8.67 0.92 3.30
CA TRP A 366 8.51 -0.34 2.58
C TRP A 366 9.81 -0.72 1.86
N ARG A 367 10.25 -1.98 1.98
CA ARG A 367 11.43 -2.50 1.27
C ARG A 367 11.21 -2.56 -0.23
N ASP A 368 10.05 -3.08 -0.63
CA ASP A 368 9.59 -3.07 -2.02
C ASP A 368 8.34 -2.19 -2.12
N PRO A 369 8.49 -0.92 -2.53
CA PRO A 369 7.38 0.03 -2.60
C PRO A 369 6.55 -0.11 -3.88
N ARG A 370 6.99 -0.86 -4.88
CA ARG A 370 6.30 -1.00 -6.17
C ARG A 370 4.95 -1.67 -6.02
N LEU A 371 4.07 -1.47 -6.98
CA LEU A 371 2.83 -2.24 -7.08
C LEU A 371 3.17 -3.72 -7.31
N ARG A 372 2.40 -4.60 -6.69
CA ARG A 372 2.50 -6.03 -6.95
C ARG A 372 2.12 -6.33 -8.38
N ARG A 373 2.91 -7.17 -9.04
CA ARG A 373 2.68 -7.62 -10.40
C ARG A 373 2.22 -9.07 -10.38
N ILE A 374 1.19 -9.35 -11.15
CA ILE A 374 0.67 -10.70 -11.39
C ILE A 374 0.59 -10.95 -12.88
N HIS A 375 0.42 -12.20 -13.27
CA HIS A 375 0.02 -12.58 -14.61
C HIS A 375 -1.48 -12.86 -14.65
N ALA A 376 -2.15 -12.45 -15.72
CA ALA A 376 -3.56 -12.70 -15.94
C ALA A 376 -3.83 -13.03 -17.39
N VAL A 377 -4.89 -13.77 -17.65
CA VAL A 377 -5.29 -14.16 -19.00
C VAL A 377 -6.36 -13.21 -19.53
N VAL A 378 -6.17 -12.66 -20.69
CA VAL A 378 -7.12 -11.73 -21.32
C VAL A 378 -8.41 -12.45 -21.73
N SER A 379 -9.56 -11.95 -21.28
CA SER A 379 -10.87 -12.58 -21.50
C SER A 379 -11.49 -12.31 -22.87
N SER A 380 -11.02 -11.29 -23.59
CA SER A 380 -11.52 -10.86 -24.90
C SER A 380 -10.41 -10.17 -25.67
N ASP A 381 -10.56 -10.08 -26.98
CA ASP A 381 -9.62 -9.38 -27.85
C ASP A 381 -9.51 -7.89 -27.45
N LEU A 382 -8.27 -7.38 -27.28
CA LEU A 382 -7.99 -6.02 -26.89
C LEU A 382 -7.17 -5.31 -27.96
N LYS A 383 -7.72 -4.24 -28.55
CA LYS A 383 -7.03 -3.43 -29.55
C LYS A 383 -5.89 -2.65 -28.90
N LEU A 384 -4.69 -2.73 -29.47
CA LEU A 384 -3.53 -1.99 -29.00
C LEU A 384 -3.56 -0.52 -29.43
N ASP A 385 -2.99 0.35 -28.60
CA ASP A 385 -2.66 1.72 -28.99
C ASP A 385 -1.38 1.72 -29.84
N PRO A 386 -1.39 2.32 -31.04
CA PRO A 386 -0.24 2.26 -31.95
C PRO A 386 0.97 3.08 -31.43
N GLU A 387 0.72 4.08 -30.58
CA GLU A 387 1.74 5.04 -30.17
C GLU A 387 2.28 4.79 -28.77
N ARG A 388 1.45 4.34 -27.84
CA ARG A 388 1.79 4.30 -26.41
C ARG A 388 1.40 2.99 -25.76
N PRO A 389 2.22 2.45 -24.82
CA PRO A 389 1.81 1.38 -23.92
C PRO A 389 0.56 1.78 -23.14
N GLU A 390 -0.37 0.84 -22.92
CA GLU A 390 -1.62 1.10 -22.23
C GLU A 390 -1.69 0.39 -20.89
N TYR A 391 -2.08 1.12 -19.84
CA TYR A 391 -2.47 0.61 -18.52
C TYR A 391 -3.98 0.39 -18.55
N HIS A 392 -4.39 -0.79 -18.99
CA HIS A 392 -5.78 -1.15 -19.27
C HIS A 392 -6.47 -1.63 -18.00
N ARG A 393 -7.59 -0.99 -17.61
CA ARG A 393 -8.33 -1.33 -16.39
C ARG A 393 -9.09 -2.63 -16.56
N ALA A 394 -8.96 -3.54 -15.58
CA ALA A 394 -9.62 -4.83 -15.61
C ALA A 394 -10.04 -5.28 -14.21
N THR A 395 -11.08 -6.12 -14.18
CA THR A 395 -11.45 -6.96 -13.04
C THR A 395 -10.88 -8.35 -13.21
N LEU A 396 -10.74 -9.12 -12.14
CA LEU A 396 -10.20 -10.47 -12.15
C LEU A 396 -11.28 -11.50 -11.79
N ASP A 397 -11.27 -12.61 -12.50
CA ASP A 397 -12.04 -13.80 -12.18
C ASP A 397 -11.07 -14.95 -11.87
N TRP A 398 -11.14 -15.47 -10.65
CA TRP A 398 -10.22 -16.47 -10.10
C TRP A 398 -10.75 -17.92 -10.26
N GLN A 399 -11.72 -18.17 -11.13
CA GLN A 399 -12.26 -19.51 -11.33
C GLN A 399 -11.24 -20.43 -12.03
N GLU A 400 -11.19 -21.67 -11.56
CA GLU A 400 -10.41 -22.73 -12.21
C GLU A 400 -10.93 -22.96 -13.66
N ARG A 401 -10.02 -23.01 -14.61
CA ARG A 401 -10.38 -23.19 -16.04
C ARG A 401 -10.14 -24.61 -16.51
N PRO A 402 -10.98 -25.14 -17.43
CA PRO A 402 -10.73 -26.41 -18.07
C PRO A 402 -9.39 -26.45 -18.78
N ALA A 403 -8.70 -27.60 -18.77
CA ALA A 403 -7.36 -27.81 -19.33
C ALA A 403 -7.21 -27.58 -20.85
N ALA A 404 -8.30 -27.33 -21.58
CA ALA A 404 -8.34 -27.28 -23.05
C ALA A 404 -8.14 -25.89 -23.66
N THR A 405 -7.74 -24.87 -22.91
CA THR A 405 -7.54 -23.53 -23.47
C THR A 405 -6.12 -23.41 -24.02
N THR A 406 -5.97 -23.50 -25.34
CA THR A 406 -4.69 -23.19 -26.04
C THR A 406 -4.34 -21.73 -25.77
N LEU A 407 -3.27 -21.48 -25.04
CA LEU A 407 -2.84 -20.14 -24.63
C LEU A 407 -1.75 -19.66 -25.58
N GLY A 408 -2.00 -18.53 -26.23
CA GLY A 408 -0.94 -17.76 -26.89
C GLY A 408 -0.15 -16.99 -25.82
N ALA A 409 1.08 -17.40 -25.54
CA ALA A 409 1.92 -16.69 -24.59
C ALA A 409 2.43 -15.38 -25.19
N PHE A 410 2.15 -14.25 -24.55
CA PHE A 410 2.88 -13.00 -24.77
C PHE A 410 3.52 -12.57 -23.43
N ILE A 411 4.63 -13.21 -23.10
CA ILE A 411 5.54 -12.73 -22.04
C ILE A 411 6.82 -12.31 -22.77
N PRO A 412 7.28 -11.06 -22.69
CA PRO A 412 8.58 -10.69 -23.21
C PRO A 412 9.66 -11.52 -22.50
N GLY A 413 10.27 -12.48 -23.23
CA GLY A 413 11.36 -13.32 -22.71
C GLY A 413 11.00 -14.75 -22.31
N ALA A 414 9.74 -15.21 -22.47
CA ALA A 414 9.37 -16.62 -22.27
C ALA A 414 9.45 -17.40 -23.59
N SER A 415 10.00 -18.61 -23.56
CA SER A 415 9.98 -19.53 -24.69
C SER A 415 8.60 -20.15 -24.86
N ALA A 416 8.26 -20.58 -26.10
CA ALA A 416 6.97 -21.19 -26.42
C ALA A 416 6.68 -22.52 -25.70
N ASP A 417 7.64 -23.06 -24.97
CA ASP A 417 7.59 -24.35 -24.27
C ASP A 417 7.37 -24.23 -22.76
N ASP A 418 7.29 -23.00 -22.21
CA ASP A 418 7.08 -22.78 -20.78
C ASP A 418 5.60 -22.99 -20.37
N ASP A 419 5.35 -24.18 -19.95
CA ASP A 419 4.34 -24.75 -19.06
C ASP A 419 2.87 -24.28 -19.18
N VAL A 420 2.13 -24.98 -20.04
CA VAL A 420 0.67 -24.95 -20.17
C VAL A 420 -0.05 -25.27 -18.84
N MET A 421 0.61 -25.94 -17.89
CA MET A 421 0.00 -26.35 -16.61
C MET A 421 -0.15 -25.20 -15.62
N GLY A 422 0.81 -24.25 -15.56
CA GLY A 422 0.73 -23.08 -14.69
C GLY A 422 -0.39 -22.09 -15.04
N THR A 423 -0.81 -22.03 -16.28
CA THR A 423 -1.81 -21.04 -16.74
C THR A 423 -3.26 -21.38 -16.35
N ARG A 424 -3.54 -22.63 -15.95
CA ARG A 424 -4.85 -23.06 -15.45
C ARG A 424 -5.30 -22.27 -14.22
N TYR A 425 -4.36 -21.85 -13.40
CA TYR A 425 -4.61 -21.14 -12.15
C TYR A 425 -4.45 -19.62 -12.25
N LEU A 426 -4.12 -19.07 -13.42
CA LEU A 426 -4.06 -17.64 -13.60
C LEU A 426 -5.48 -17.04 -13.68
N PRO A 427 -5.73 -15.88 -13.04
CA PRO A 427 -7.02 -15.22 -13.12
C PRO A 427 -7.34 -14.78 -14.55
N LEU A 428 -8.62 -14.76 -14.91
CA LEU A 428 -9.11 -14.21 -16.15
C LEU A 428 -9.35 -12.71 -15.97
N ALA A 429 -8.70 -11.88 -16.77
CA ALA A 429 -8.84 -10.43 -16.71
C ALA A 429 -9.92 -9.94 -17.67
N HIS A 430 -10.95 -9.30 -17.12
CA HIS A 430 -12.06 -8.71 -17.85
C HIS A 430 -11.88 -7.19 -17.95
N SER A 431 -11.88 -6.68 -19.18
CA SER A 431 -11.86 -5.22 -19.39
C SER A 431 -13.05 -4.55 -18.73
N THR A 432 -12.84 -3.43 -18.05
CA THR A 432 -13.93 -2.60 -17.49
C THR A 432 -14.66 -1.77 -18.56
N GLY A 433 -14.47 -2.07 -19.83
CA GLY A 433 -15.13 -1.44 -20.98
C GLY A 433 -14.33 -0.31 -21.63
N LYS A 434 -14.97 0.75 -22.05
CA LYS A 434 -14.32 1.86 -22.79
C LYS A 434 -13.18 2.49 -22.00
N GLN A 435 -11.95 2.35 -22.49
CA GLN A 435 -10.70 2.79 -21.83
C GLN A 435 -10.38 4.29 -22.10
N VAL A 436 -11.39 5.17 -22.03
CA VAL A 436 -11.24 6.61 -22.25
C VAL A 436 -10.74 7.28 -20.97
N SER A 437 -9.82 8.25 -21.09
CA SER A 437 -9.18 8.93 -19.94
C SER A 437 -10.10 9.79 -19.08
N SER A 438 -11.25 10.22 -19.62
CA SER A 438 -12.29 10.98 -18.91
C SER A 438 -13.39 10.09 -18.30
N ARG A 439 -13.50 8.80 -18.70
CA ARG A 439 -14.56 7.90 -18.24
C ARG A 439 -14.25 7.29 -16.90
N LEU A 440 -14.46 8.04 -15.80
CA LEU A 440 -14.15 7.59 -14.43
C LEU A 440 -14.88 6.28 -14.05
N THR A 441 -16.07 6.02 -14.62
CA THR A 441 -16.79 4.76 -14.40
C THR A 441 -15.99 3.50 -14.80
N SER A 442 -14.95 3.62 -15.64
CA SER A 442 -14.06 2.52 -16.00
C SER A 442 -13.04 2.15 -14.87
N MET A 443 -12.93 3.00 -13.85
CA MET A 443 -12.14 2.69 -12.65
C MET A 443 -12.94 1.92 -11.59
N ARG A 444 -14.29 1.94 -11.69
CA ARG A 444 -15.14 1.26 -10.71
C ARG A 444 -14.95 -0.25 -10.79
N GLY A 445 -14.54 -0.85 -9.67
CA GLY A 445 -14.25 -2.28 -9.58
C GLY A 445 -12.98 -2.73 -10.30
N ALA A 446 -12.17 -1.82 -10.84
CA ALA A 446 -10.88 -2.19 -11.41
C ALA A 446 -9.94 -2.67 -10.31
N GLU A 447 -9.47 -3.91 -10.42
CA GLU A 447 -8.57 -4.55 -9.47
C GLU A 447 -7.13 -4.51 -9.97
N VAL A 448 -6.96 -4.45 -11.30
CA VAL A 448 -5.65 -4.43 -11.93
C VAL A 448 -5.59 -3.45 -13.11
N LEU A 449 -4.36 -3.05 -13.41
CA LEU A 449 -3.97 -2.41 -14.66
C LEU A 449 -3.18 -3.41 -15.50
N MET A 450 -3.77 -3.96 -16.56
CA MET A 450 -3.04 -4.79 -17.53
C MET A 450 -2.03 -3.93 -18.28
N GLU A 451 -0.78 -4.39 -18.37
CA GLU A 451 0.29 -3.71 -19.09
C GLU A 451 0.27 -4.16 -20.56
N LEU A 452 -0.39 -3.40 -21.43
CA LEU A 452 -0.46 -3.69 -22.83
C LEU A 452 0.63 -2.92 -23.59
N PRO A 453 1.39 -3.57 -24.48
CA PRO A 453 2.43 -2.91 -25.28
C PRO A 453 1.80 -1.93 -26.30
N ARG A 454 2.59 -1.00 -26.80
CA ARG A 454 2.22 -0.23 -27.98
C ARG A 454 2.42 -1.07 -29.25
N GLY A 455 1.63 -0.81 -30.26
CA GLY A 455 1.81 -1.40 -31.58
C GLY A 455 0.53 -1.48 -32.39
N PRO A 456 0.62 -1.81 -33.66
CA PRO A 456 -0.54 -2.15 -34.46
C PRO A 456 -1.07 -3.52 -34.05
N GLY A 457 -2.39 -3.73 -34.13
CA GLY A 457 -3.01 -5.02 -33.92
C GLY A 457 -3.79 -5.16 -32.62
N THR A 458 -3.86 -6.41 -32.16
CA THR A 458 -4.76 -6.83 -31.09
C THR A 458 -4.06 -7.87 -30.21
N VAL A 459 -4.19 -7.75 -28.90
CA VAL A 459 -3.91 -8.85 -27.97
C VAL A 459 -5.11 -9.79 -28.01
N ALA A 460 -4.90 -11.01 -28.43
CA ALA A 460 -5.97 -11.99 -28.59
C ALA A 460 -6.48 -12.49 -27.24
N LYS A 461 -7.77 -12.85 -27.17
CA LYS A 461 -8.35 -13.60 -26.05
C LYS A 461 -7.47 -14.82 -25.74
N GLY A 462 -7.25 -15.10 -24.46
CA GLY A 462 -6.41 -16.22 -24.01
C GLY A 462 -4.93 -15.87 -23.85
N THR A 463 -4.47 -14.68 -24.28
CA THR A 463 -3.09 -14.23 -24.09
C THR A 463 -2.81 -13.95 -22.62
N VAL A 464 -1.66 -14.41 -22.13
CA VAL A 464 -1.15 -14.04 -20.78
C VAL A 464 -0.49 -12.68 -20.84
N VAL A 465 -0.89 -11.78 -19.96
CA VAL A 465 -0.34 -10.43 -19.84
C VAL A 465 0.09 -10.14 -18.41
N SER A 466 1.04 -9.23 -18.26
CA SER A 466 1.39 -8.64 -16.97
C SER A 466 0.30 -7.68 -16.51
N ALA A 467 -0.01 -7.68 -15.21
CA ALA A 467 -1.00 -6.80 -14.61
C ALA A 467 -0.54 -6.29 -13.23
N LEU A 468 -0.69 -4.99 -13.00
CA LEU A 468 -0.36 -4.34 -11.74
C LEU A 468 -1.59 -4.27 -10.85
N VAL A 469 -1.49 -4.78 -9.63
CA VAL A 469 -2.58 -4.79 -8.64
C VAL A 469 -2.79 -3.37 -8.08
N ILE A 470 -4.02 -2.85 -8.21
CA ILE A 470 -4.43 -1.53 -7.72
C ILE A 470 -5.62 -1.59 -6.75
N GLY A 471 -6.37 -2.68 -6.74
CA GLY A 471 -7.52 -2.94 -5.87
C GLY A 471 -7.20 -3.95 -4.77
N ASP A 472 -8.17 -4.15 -3.89
CA ASP A 472 -8.12 -5.21 -2.89
C ASP A 472 -8.61 -6.52 -3.52
N LEU A 473 -7.70 -7.46 -3.72
CA LEU A 473 -8.01 -8.76 -4.30
C LEU A 473 -8.90 -9.63 -3.42
N SER A 474 -9.05 -9.32 -2.12
CA SER A 474 -9.97 -10.03 -1.23
C SER A 474 -11.44 -9.69 -1.49
N LEU A 475 -11.72 -8.56 -2.16
CA LEU A 475 -13.06 -8.12 -2.54
C LEU A 475 -13.48 -8.58 -3.94
N ALA A 476 -12.63 -9.32 -4.64
CA ALA A 476 -12.77 -9.75 -6.03
C ALA A 476 -14.03 -10.59 -6.34
N SER A 477 -14.78 -11.03 -5.33
CA SER A 477 -15.99 -11.86 -5.52
C SER A 477 -17.30 -11.09 -5.60
N VAL A 478 -17.30 -9.77 -5.47
CA VAL A 478 -18.53 -8.97 -5.64
C VAL A 478 -18.76 -8.76 -7.15
N GLN A 479 -19.52 -9.66 -7.76
CA GLN A 479 -20.05 -9.46 -9.12
C GLN A 479 -20.86 -8.16 -9.14
N LEU A 480 -20.27 -7.10 -9.64
CA LEU A 480 -21.03 -5.91 -10.01
C LEU A 480 -22.01 -6.34 -11.11
N PRO A 481 -23.32 -6.03 -11.00
CA PRO A 481 -24.26 -6.35 -12.06
C PRO A 481 -23.75 -5.85 -13.39
N ALA A 482 -23.80 -6.71 -14.41
CA ALA A 482 -23.38 -6.35 -15.75
C ALA A 482 -24.06 -5.03 -16.16
N ILE A 483 -23.29 -4.05 -16.58
CA ILE A 483 -23.84 -2.83 -17.15
C ILE A 483 -24.60 -3.27 -18.39
N SER A 484 -25.93 -3.07 -18.40
CA SER A 484 -26.75 -3.52 -19.53
C SER A 484 -26.22 -2.88 -20.83
N PRO A 485 -26.26 -3.61 -21.97
CA PRO A 485 -25.79 -3.08 -23.25
C PRO A 485 -26.51 -1.79 -23.71
N GLU A 486 -27.66 -1.48 -23.14
CA GLU A 486 -28.48 -0.31 -23.49
C GLU A 486 -27.90 1.04 -22.99
N VAL A 487 -27.01 1.02 -22.02
CA VAL A 487 -26.30 2.22 -21.54
C VAL A 487 -25.05 2.54 -22.37
N VAL A 488 -24.80 1.78 -23.43
CA VAL A 488 -23.58 1.85 -24.25
C VAL A 488 -23.84 2.55 -25.61
N ARG A 489 -25.04 3.11 -25.83
CA ARG A 489 -25.33 3.92 -27.04
C ARG A 489 -25.10 5.39 -26.83
#